data_ed5f11a38ec27e971c92d6617b866826
#
_entry.id   ed5f11a38ec27e971c92d6617b866826
#
_cell.length_a   1.000
_cell.length_b   1.000
_cell.length_c   1.000
_cell.angle_alpha   90.00
_cell.angle_beta   90.00
_cell.angle_gamma   90.00
#
_symmetry.space_group_name_H-M   'P 1'
#
loop_
_entity.id
_entity.type
_entity.pdbx_description
1 polymer ?
#
loop_
_entity_poly.entity_id
_entity_poly.type
_entity_poly.pdbx_seq_one_letter_code
_entity_poly.pdbx_strand_id
1 'polypeptide(L)'
;MINVGLADDDALVRHTLTDLLATTEDVRIVWSARDGEEALAALQAPDNPVEVLLLDIQMPRLDGIALAEALHEDRPELAILILTTFVADAILDRALAAGVRGFIAKEDPVSALATTIRHVAAGNMVLSPTSSAIISRRQTNDGDVAPHLLQPVGVAPGKPSPNALPPGVTLSPREHEVLTLMVDALSNKQIAHRLGLSEATVKTHVSTLIAKLGVHDRVGAVVHALRNRLV
;
A
#
# COMPACT_ATOMS: atom_id res chain seq x y z
N MET A 1 13.11 -19.50 -10.72
CA MET A 1 13.53 -18.19 -10.17
C MET A 1 12.58 -17.16 -10.73
N ILE A 2 11.90 -16.42 -9.87
CA ILE A 2 10.88 -15.44 -10.26
C ILE A 2 11.56 -14.12 -10.57
N ASN A 3 11.42 -13.64 -11.80
CA ASN A 3 11.95 -12.37 -12.23
C ASN A 3 10.95 -11.22 -11.91
N VAL A 4 11.42 -10.24 -11.19
CA VAL A 4 10.60 -9.13 -10.68
C VAL A 4 11.09 -7.81 -11.24
N GLY A 5 10.18 -7.01 -11.80
CA GLY A 5 10.40 -5.59 -12.06
C GLY A 5 9.95 -4.78 -10.84
N LEU A 6 10.62 -3.68 -10.55
CA LEU A 6 10.28 -2.78 -9.44
C LEU A 6 10.15 -1.34 -9.94
N ALA A 7 9.00 -0.73 -9.73
CA ALA A 7 8.77 0.69 -10.01
C ALA A 7 8.33 1.43 -8.74
N ASP A 8 9.12 2.41 -8.33
CA ASP A 8 8.91 3.21 -7.11
C ASP A 8 9.71 4.51 -7.27
N ASP A 9 9.19 5.66 -6.88
CA ASP A 9 9.90 6.94 -7.02
C ASP A 9 10.97 7.13 -5.93
N ASP A 10 10.84 6.46 -4.78
CA ASP A 10 11.82 6.53 -3.71
C ASP A 10 13.03 5.59 -3.99
N ALA A 11 14.19 6.21 -4.21
CA ALA A 11 15.44 5.49 -4.46
C ALA A 11 15.86 4.59 -3.28
N LEU A 12 15.54 4.98 -2.05
CA LEU A 12 15.86 4.18 -0.85
C LEU A 12 15.02 2.91 -0.81
N VAL A 13 13.72 3.02 -1.14
CA VAL A 13 12.82 1.86 -1.23
C VAL A 13 13.32 0.90 -2.30
N ARG A 14 13.65 1.41 -3.51
CA ARG A 14 14.17 0.56 -4.60
C ARG A 14 15.44 -0.19 -4.19
N HIS A 15 16.40 0.53 -3.58
CA HIS A 15 17.66 -0.08 -3.12
C HIS A 15 17.41 -1.13 -2.04
N THR A 16 16.64 -0.76 -1.01
CA THR A 16 16.33 -1.65 0.11
C THR A 16 15.63 -2.93 -0.34
N LEU A 17 14.60 -2.83 -1.18
CA LEU A 17 13.86 -3.99 -1.66
C LEU A 17 14.74 -4.88 -2.57
N THR A 18 15.62 -4.28 -3.38
CA THR A 18 16.57 -5.03 -4.21
C THR A 18 17.52 -5.84 -3.33
N ASP A 19 18.13 -5.23 -2.33
CA ASP A 19 19.07 -5.90 -1.44
C ASP A 19 18.38 -7.00 -0.61
N LEU A 20 17.20 -6.70 -0.11
CA LEU A 20 16.45 -7.64 0.73
C LEU A 20 15.94 -8.84 -0.07
N LEU A 21 15.42 -8.65 -1.28
CA LEU A 21 14.98 -9.75 -2.13
C LEU A 21 16.16 -10.55 -2.69
N ALA A 22 17.33 -9.95 -2.85
CA ALA A 22 18.56 -10.67 -3.20
C ALA A 22 19.00 -11.68 -2.14
N THR A 23 18.52 -11.60 -0.91
CA THR A 23 18.75 -12.61 0.14
C THR A 23 17.87 -13.85 -0.02
N THR A 24 16.89 -13.82 -0.91
CA THR A 24 16.03 -14.99 -1.21
C THR A 24 16.62 -15.84 -2.33
N GLU A 25 16.37 -17.14 -2.30
CA GLU A 25 16.97 -18.07 -3.27
C GLU A 25 16.23 -18.08 -4.63
N ASP A 26 14.98 -17.62 -4.65
CA ASP A 26 14.06 -17.86 -5.77
C ASP A 26 13.37 -16.59 -6.33
N VAL A 27 13.64 -15.41 -5.76
CA VAL A 27 13.10 -14.13 -6.23
C VAL A 27 14.25 -13.19 -6.57
N ARG A 28 14.16 -12.51 -7.72
CA ARG A 28 15.20 -11.58 -8.16
C ARG A 28 14.60 -10.35 -8.82
N ILE A 29 15.01 -9.15 -8.39
CA ILE A 29 14.74 -7.92 -9.13
C ILE A 29 15.69 -7.88 -10.33
N VAL A 30 15.13 -7.84 -11.53
CA VAL A 30 15.90 -7.80 -12.79
C VAL A 30 16.12 -6.38 -13.29
N TRP A 31 15.25 -5.46 -12.93
CA TRP A 31 15.38 -4.02 -13.15
C TRP A 31 14.56 -3.22 -12.13
N SER A 32 14.91 -1.94 -11.96
CA SER A 32 14.10 -0.99 -11.19
C SER A 32 13.94 0.31 -11.97
N ALA A 33 12.77 0.94 -11.82
CA ALA A 33 12.38 2.18 -12.46
C ALA A 33 11.91 3.20 -11.41
N ARG A 34 12.07 4.49 -11.69
CA ARG A 34 11.68 5.59 -10.79
C ARG A 34 10.28 6.14 -11.07
N ASP A 35 9.63 5.66 -12.11
CA ASP A 35 8.28 6.05 -12.52
C ASP A 35 7.70 5.08 -13.56
N GLY A 36 6.43 5.28 -13.91
CA GLY A 36 5.73 4.40 -14.82
C GLY A 36 6.22 4.45 -16.27
N GLU A 37 6.76 5.57 -16.74
CA GLU A 37 7.30 5.65 -18.11
C GLU A 37 8.58 4.83 -18.25
N GLU A 38 9.48 4.94 -17.27
CA GLU A 38 10.72 4.15 -17.22
C GLU A 38 10.41 2.65 -17.05
N ALA A 39 9.40 2.30 -16.23
CA ALA A 39 8.93 0.94 -16.07
C ALA A 39 8.34 0.37 -17.38
N LEU A 40 7.54 1.15 -18.09
CA LEU A 40 6.97 0.74 -19.38
C LEU A 40 8.08 0.50 -20.42
N ALA A 41 9.08 1.38 -20.47
CA ALA A 41 10.24 1.21 -21.36
C ALA A 41 11.05 -0.07 -21.00
N ALA A 42 11.25 -0.34 -19.71
CA ALA A 42 11.95 -1.54 -19.25
C ALA A 42 11.17 -2.83 -19.58
N LEU A 43 9.84 -2.80 -19.49
CA LEU A 43 8.98 -3.94 -19.88
C LEU A 43 8.98 -4.23 -21.37
N GLN A 44 9.22 -3.23 -22.21
CA GLN A 44 9.31 -3.38 -23.67
C GLN A 44 10.66 -3.94 -24.13
N ALA A 45 11.68 -3.94 -23.27
CA ALA A 45 12.98 -4.46 -23.61
C ALA A 45 12.95 -6.00 -23.76
N PRO A 46 13.43 -6.56 -24.90
CA PRO A 46 13.26 -7.99 -25.21
C PRO A 46 14.03 -8.92 -24.26
N ASP A 47 15.06 -8.42 -23.60
CA ASP A 47 15.96 -9.21 -22.74
C ASP A 47 15.57 -9.17 -21.26
N ASN A 48 14.44 -8.57 -20.91
CA ASN A 48 13.98 -8.38 -19.53
C ASN A 48 12.67 -9.15 -19.25
N PRO A 49 12.68 -10.48 -19.20
CA PRO A 49 11.48 -11.24 -18.86
C PRO A 49 11.10 -10.99 -17.40
N VAL A 50 9.92 -10.45 -17.17
CA VAL A 50 9.36 -10.16 -15.85
C VAL A 50 8.05 -10.93 -15.68
N GLU A 51 7.94 -11.64 -14.57
CA GLU A 51 6.75 -12.42 -14.21
C GLU A 51 5.88 -11.62 -13.22
N VAL A 52 6.52 -10.82 -12.36
CA VAL A 52 5.85 -10.00 -11.35
C VAL A 52 6.36 -8.56 -11.41
N LEU A 53 5.45 -7.60 -11.45
CA LEU A 53 5.77 -6.18 -11.33
C LEU A 53 5.37 -5.68 -9.94
N LEU A 54 6.35 -5.28 -9.14
CA LEU A 54 6.13 -4.51 -7.91
C LEU A 54 5.97 -3.04 -8.30
N LEU A 55 4.85 -2.45 -7.95
CA LEU A 55 4.45 -1.16 -8.48
C LEU A 55 3.96 -0.22 -7.37
N ASP A 56 4.67 0.88 -7.15
CA ASP A 56 4.14 1.95 -6.31
C ASP A 56 3.01 2.69 -7.01
N ILE A 57 2.05 3.17 -6.24
CA ILE A 57 0.93 3.93 -6.75
C ILE A 57 1.34 5.35 -7.10
N GLN A 58 2.09 6.01 -6.21
CA GLN A 58 2.39 7.44 -6.31
C GLN A 58 3.75 7.69 -6.94
N MET A 59 3.80 7.75 -8.23
CA MET A 59 5.00 8.08 -8.99
C MET A 59 4.80 9.30 -9.88
N PRO A 60 5.86 10.07 -10.19
CA PRO A 60 5.79 11.16 -11.15
C PRO A 60 5.54 10.66 -12.58
N ARG A 61 5.11 11.54 -13.47
CA ARG A 61 4.86 11.31 -14.91
C ARG A 61 3.70 10.34 -15.14
N LEU A 62 3.93 9.05 -15.02
CA LEU A 62 2.91 8.01 -15.12
C LEU A 62 2.77 7.32 -13.78
N ASP A 63 1.61 7.46 -13.12
CA ASP A 63 1.31 6.83 -11.84
C ASP A 63 1.09 5.31 -11.99
N GLY A 64 1.19 4.59 -10.86
CA GLY A 64 1.14 3.13 -10.89
C GLY A 64 -0.21 2.56 -11.32
N ILE A 65 -1.32 3.24 -11.02
CA ILE A 65 -2.64 2.76 -11.44
C ILE A 65 -2.82 2.95 -12.95
N ALA A 66 -2.42 4.10 -13.48
CA ALA A 66 -2.47 4.35 -14.92
C ALA A 66 -1.56 3.37 -15.70
N LEU A 67 -0.39 3.03 -15.14
CA LEU A 67 0.48 2.00 -15.71
C LEU A 67 -0.19 0.61 -15.66
N ALA A 68 -0.81 0.23 -14.55
CA ALA A 68 -1.51 -1.05 -14.43
C ALA A 68 -2.68 -1.14 -15.42
N GLU A 69 -3.46 -0.07 -15.57
CA GLU A 69 -4.55 0.03 -16.57
C GLU A 69 -4.01 -0.17 -18.00
N ALA A 70 -2.90 0.47 -18.35
CA ALA A 70 -2.27 0.32 -19.66
C ALA A 70 -1.73 -1.11 -19.91
N LEU A 71 -1.21 -1.77 -18.88
CA LEU A 71 -0.66 -3.11 -19.00
C LEU A 71 -1.72 -4.22 -19.00
N HIS A 72 -2.94 -3.93 -18.52
CA HIS A 72 -3.99 -4.93 -18.37
C HIS A 72 -4.37 -5.61 -19.70
N GLU A 73 -4.45 -4.83 -20.78
CA GLU A 73 -4.78 -5.33 -22.12
C GLU A 73 -3.56 -5.90 -22.84
N ASP A 74 -2.39 -5.24 -22.67
CA ASP A 74 -1.18 -5.56 -23.42
C ASP A 74 -0.39 -6.76 -22.84
N ARG A 75 -0.49 -6.97 -21.53
CA ARG A 75 0.30 -7.97 -20.78
C ARG A 75 -0.55 -8.70 -19.73
N PRO A 76 -1.61 -9.43 -20.10
CA PRO A 76 -2.52 -10.09 -19.16
C PRO A 76 -1.81 -11.17 -18.29
N GLU A 77 -0.67 -11.71 -18.76
CA GLU A 77 0.14 -12.67 -18.02
C GLU A 77 0.95 -12.03 -16.89
N LEU A 78 1.30 -10.74 -17.02
CA LEU A 78 2.10 -10.03 -16.03
C LEU A 78 1.35 -9.89 -14.72
N ALA A 79 1.91 -10.44 -13.66
CA ALA A 79 1.32 -10.33 -12.34
C ALA A 79 1.70 -9.00 -11.69
N ILE A 80 0.75 -8.09 -11.48
CA ILE A 80 0.99 -6.78 -10.85
C ILE A 80 0.68 -6.87 -9.37
N LEU A 81 1.65 -6.49 -8.54
CA LEU A 81 1.56 -6.40 -7.08
C LEU A 81 1.83 -4.94 -6.65
N ILE A 82 0.82 -4.29 -6.11
CA ILE A 82 0.93 -2.92 -5.65
C ILE A 82 1.70 -2.85 -4.32
N LEU A 83 2.73 -2.01 -4.31
CA LEU A 83 3.42 -1.57 -3.09
C LEU A 83 2.81 -0.25 -2.64
N THR A 84 2.36 -0.14 -1.41
CA THR A 84 1.75 1.10 -0.96
C THR A 84 1.91 1.31 0.53
N THR A 85 2.02 2.57 0.93
CA THR A 85 1.86 2.99 2.33
C THR A 85 0.39 3.22 2.68
N PHE A 86 -0.49 3.34 1.66
CA PHE A 86 -1.92 3.61 1.85
C PHE A 86 -2.75 3.22 0.62
N VAL A 87 -3.88 2.53 0.85
CA VAL A 87 -4.87 2.24 -0.20
C VAL A 87 -6.18 2.94 0.15
N ALA A 88 -6.49 4.04 -0.55
CA ALA A 88 -7.84 4.60 -0.52
C ALA A 88 -8.81 3.68 -1.30
N ASP A 89 -10.06 3.64 -0.87
CA ASP A 89 -11.07 2.75 -1.46
C ASP A 89 -11.23 2.90 -2.98
N ALA A 90 -11.23 4.14 -3.48
CA ALA A 90 -11.33 4.40 -4.91
C ALA A 90 -10.12 3.91 -5.71
N ILE A 91 -8.93 3.90 -5.11
CA ILE A 91 -7.70 3.38 -5.71
C ILE A 91 -7.75 1.87 -5.79
N LEU A 92 -8.27 1.23 -4.74
CA LEU A 92 -8.42 -0.23 -4.70
C LEU A 92 -9.33 -0.73 -5.83
N ASP A 93 -10.49 -0.08 -6.03
CA ASP A 93 -11.42 -0.47 -7.10
C ASP A 93 -10.80 -0.33 -8.49
N ARG A 94 -10.09 0.77 -8.75
CA ARG A 94 -9.39 0.96 -10.03
C ARG A 94 -8.28 -0.07 -10.24
N ALA A 95 -7.48 -0.34 -9.20
CA ALA A 95 -6.42 -1.32 -9.28
C ALA A 95 -6.96 -2.74 -9.54
N LEU A 96 -8.05 -3.13 -8.88
CA LEU A 96 -8.70 -4.41 -9.13
C LEU A 96 -9.27 -4.50 -10.54
N ALA A 97 -9.90 -3.42 -11.04
CA ALA A 97 -10.39 -3.34 -12.42
C ALA A 97 -9.24 -3.41 -13.45
N ALA A 98 -8.06 -2.88 -13.10
CA ALA A 98 -6.83 -2.98 -13.88
C ALA A 98 -6.13 -4.36 -13.76
N GLY A 99 -6.75 -5.37 -13.15
CA GLY A 99 -6.22 -6.72 -13.05
C GLY A 99 -5.04 -6.89 -12.09
N VAL A 100 -4.84 -5.95 -11.16
CA VAL A 100 -3.83 -6.08 -10.10
C VAL A 100 -4.11 -7.33 -9.27
N ARG A 101 -3.07 -8.16 -9.07
CA ARG A 101 -3.18 -9.45 -8.37
C ARG A 101 -2.89 -9.38 -6.89
N GLY A 102 -2.47 -8.23 -6.37
CA GLY A 102 -2.25 -8.12 -4.94
C GLY A 102 -1.85 -6.73 -4.47
N PHE A 103 -1.91 -6.58 -3.15
CA PHE A 103 -1.50 -5.38 -2.44
C PHE A 103 -0.64 -5.78 -1.25
N ILE A 104 0.46 -5.09 -1.06
CA ILE A 104 1.35 -5.23 0.08
C ILE A 104 1.72 -3.86 0.64
N ALA A 105 1.76 -3.73 1.94
CA ALA A 105 2.23 -2.51 2.57
C ALA A 105 3.77 -2.43 2.49
N LYS A 106 4.30 -1.24 2.22
CA LYS A 106 5.77 -1.01 2.18
C LYS A 106 6.44 -1.31 3.54
N GLU A 107 5.67 -1.31 4.61
CA GLU A 107 6.10 -1.62 5.98
C GLU A 107 6.04 -3.11 6.33
N ASP A 108 5.47 -3.94 5.44
CA ASP A 108 5.37 -5.38 5.70
C ASP A 108 6.77 -6.02 5.72
N PRO A 109 6.99 -7.06 6.54
CA PRO A 109 8.27 -7.77 6.58
C PRO A 109 8.64 -8.35 5.20
N VAL A 110 9.92 -8.32 4.86
CA VAL A 110 10.44 -8.85 3.58
C VAL A 110 10.05 -10.30 3.33
N SER A 111 9.98 -11.11 4.38
CA SER A 111 9.50 -12.50 4.30
C SER A 111 8.06 -12.58 3.81
N ALA A 112 7.21 -11.63 4.19
CA ALA A 112 5.84 -11.51 3.70
C ALA A 112 5.82 -11.08 2.23
N LEU A 113 6.68 -10.13 1.83
CA LEU A 113 6.82 -9.70 0.45
C LEU A 113 7.24 -10.85 -0.47
N ALA A 114 8.30 -11.59 -0.13
CA ALA A 114 8.76 -12.73 -0.92
C ALA A 114 7.69 -13.83 -1.04
N THR A 115 6.95 -14.11 0.06
CA THR A 115 5.84 -15.05 0.05
C THR A 115 4.70 -14.57 -0.85
N THR A 116 4.35 -13.29 -0.78
CA THR A 116 3.32 -12.70 -1.64
C THR A 116 3.72 -12.74 -3.12
N ILE A 117 4.98 -12.44 -3.45
CA ILE A 117 5.49 -12.54 -4.83
C ILE A 117 5.32 -13.96 -5.37
N ARG A 118 5.65 -15.00 -4.59
CA ARG A 118 5.46 -16.40 -4.99
C ARG A 118 4.00 -16.75 -5.29
N HIS A 119 3.10 -16.31 -4.43
CA HIS A 119 1.67 -16.55 -4.61
C HIS A 119 1.11 -15.84 -5.85
N VAL A 120 1.51 -14.60 -6.07
CA VAL A 120 1.06 -13.79 -7.21
C VAL A 120 1.64 -14.35 -8.52
N ALA A 121 2.90 -14.78 -8.53
CA ALA A 121 3.53 -15.47 -9.65
C ALA A 121 2.85 -16.81 -10.00
N ALA A 122 2.31 -17.51 -9.00
CA ALA A 122 1.51 -18.71 -9.17
C ALA A 122 0.07 -18.44 -9.65
N GLY A 123 -0.30 -17.19 -9.91
CA GLY A 123 -1.63 -16.81 -10.40
C GLY A 123 -2.66 -16.55 -9.30
N ASN A 124 -2.28 -16.61 -8.03
CA ASN A 124 -3.18 -16.34 -6.92
C ASN A 124 -3.35 -14.83 -6.71
N MET A 125 -4.53 -14.41 -6.29
CA MET A 125 -4.73 -13.06 -5.77
C MET A 125 -4.35 -13.04 -4.29
N VAL A 126 -3.55 -12.06 -3.88
CA VAL A 126 -3.07 -11.92 -2.50
C VAL A 126 -3.34 -10.53 -1.98
N LEU A 127 -3.91 -10.49 -0.79
CA LEU A 127 -4.09 -9.26 -0.02
C LEU A 127 -3.28 -9.41 1.26
N SER A 128 -2.42 -8.45 1.57
CA SER A 128 -1.74 -8.45 2.86
C SER A 128 -2.78 -8.38 3.99
N PRO A 129 -2.46 -8.84 5.20
CA PRO A 129 -3.37 -8.75 6.35
C PRO A 129 -3.92 -7.33 6.57
N THR A 130 -3.10 -6.32 6.34
CA THR A 130 -3.47 -4.90 6.41
C THR A 130 -4.47 -4.54 5.30
N SER A 131 -4.23 -4.97 4.07
CA SER A 131 -5.11 -4.75 2.92
C SER A 131 -6.41 -5.57 3.02
N SER A 132 -6.34 -6.80 3.54
CA SER A 132 -7.51 -7.68 3.76
C SER A 132 -8.52 -7.08 4.75
N ALA A 133 -8.03 -6.40 5.79
CA ALA A 133 -8.91 -5.74 6.77
C ALA A 133 -9.73 -4.59 6.15
N ILE A 134 -9.21 -3.94 5.12
CA ILE A 134 -9.88 -2.86 4.38
C ILE A 134 -10.98 -3.45 3.49
N ILE A 135 -10.71 -4.54 2.79
CA ILE A 135 -11.64 -5.18 1.85
C ILE A 135 -12.76 -5.93 2.57
N SER A 136 -12.46 -6.62 3.67
CA SER A 136 -13.46 -7.38 4.44
C SER A 136 -14.58 -6.50 5.01
N ARG A 137 -14.34 -5.19 5.17
CA ARG A 137 -15.39 -4.24 5.61
C ARG A 137 -16.41 -3.90 4.53
N ARG A 138 -16.04 -4.03 3.25
CA ARG A 138 -16.97 -3.80 2.12
C ARG A 138 -17.99 -4.90 1.97
N GLN A 139 -17.61 -6.15 2.22
CA GLN A 139 -18.51 -7.30 2.09
C GLN A 139 -19.68 -7.28 3.08
N THR A 140 -19.62 -6.46 4.12
CA THR A 140 -20.74 -6.27 5.05
C THR A 140 -21.72 -5.17 4.62
N ASN A 141 -21.37 -4.35 3.64
CA ASN A 141 -22.22 -3.23 3.17
C ASN A 141 -22.87 -3.45 1.79
N ASP A 142 -22.33 -4.32 0.94
CA ASP A 142 -22.91 -4.67 -0.36
C ASP A 142 -23.03 -6.20 -0.45
N GLY A 143 -24.25 -6.70 -0.25
CA GLY A 143 -24.56 -8.11 -0.42
C GLY A 143 -24.58 -8.47 -1.91
N ASP A 144 -23.50 -8.94 -2.45
CA ASP A 144 -23.43 -9.95 -3.53
C ASP A 144 -22.00 -10.01 -4.12
N VAL A 145 -21.11 -10.79 -3.52
CA VAL A 145 -20.00 -11.43 -4.27
C VAL A 145 -19.62 -12.74 -3.61
N ALA A 146 -19.53 -13.81 -4.41
CA ALA A 146 -19.37 -15.18 -4.01
C ALA A 146 -18.18 -15.49 -3.08
N PRO A 147 -18.36 -16.32 -2.04
CA PRO A 147 -17.43 -16.45 -0.90
C PRO A 147 -16.22 -17.38 -1.09
N HIS A 148 -15.87 -17.83 -2.28
CA HIS A 148 -14.97 -19.00 -2.40
C HIS A 148 -13.55 -18.72 -2.94
N LEU A 149 -13.13 -17.44 -3.00
CA LEU A 149 -11.79 -17.09 -3.52
C LEU A 149 -10.81 -16.56 -2.47
N LEU A 150 -11.14 -16.57 -1.17
CA LEU A 150 -10.30 -16.04 -0.11
C LEU A 150 -9.94 -17.11 0.90
N GLN A 151 -8.77 -17.76 0.75
CA GLN A 151 -8.18 -18.51 1.86
C GLN A 151 -7.18 -17.61 2.60
N PRO A 152 -7.42 -17.29 3.88
CA PRO A 152 -6.44 -16.55 4.68
C PRO A 152 -5.31 -17.48 5.13
N VAL A 153 -4.07 -17.06 4.89
CA VAL A 153 -2.90 -17.68 5.52
C VAL A 153 -2.95 -17.30 7.01
N GLY A 154 -3.15 -18.31 7.87
CA GLY A 154 -3.53 -18.13 9.25
C GLY A 154 -2.50 -17.42 10.13
N VAL A 155 -2.99 -16.43 10.85
CA VAL A 155 -2.50 -16.02 12.18
C VAL A 155 -3.72 -15.86 13.07
N ALA A 156 -3.70 -16.49 14.24
CA ALA A 156 -4.80 -16.54 15.18
C ALA A 156 -5.27 -15.14 15.64
N PRO A 157 -6.58 -14.91 15.83
CA PRO A 157 -7.10 -13.59 16.17
C PRO A 157 -6.99 -13.30 17.67
N GLY A 158 -6.21 -12.25 17.98
CA GLY A 158 -6.39 -11.53 19.23
C GLY A 158 -7.63 -10.64 19.13
N LYS A 159 -8.55 -10.77 20.10
CA LYS A 159 -9.81 -10.02 20.14
C LYS A 159 -9.59 -8.50 20.11
N PRO A 160 -10.27 -7.74 19.25
CA PRO A 160 -10.32 -6.30 19.37
C PRO A 160 -11.42 -5.89 20.36
N SER A 161 -11.05 -5.05 21.32
CA SER A 161 -12.01 -4.29 22.12
C SER A 161 -12.42 -3.03 21.37
N PRO A 162 -13.70 -2.65 21.31
CA PRO A 162 -14.11 -1.46 20.58
C PRO A 162 -14.05 -0.21 21.47
N ASN A 163 -13.64 0.88 20.84
CA ASN A 163 -13.89 2.27 21.22
C ASN A 163 -13.02 2.93 22.28
N ALA A 164 -12.50 4.06 21.85
CA ALA A 164 -12.05 5.29 22.49
C ALA A 164 -10.52 5.49 22.43
N LEU A 165 -10.11 6.75 22.38
CA LEU A 165 -8.76 7.17 22.73
C LEU A 165 -8.32 6.41 24.00
N PRO A 166 -7.05 6.00 24.11
CA PRO A 166 -6.54 5.41 25.34
C PRO A 166 -6.96 6.28 26.54
N PRO A 167 -7.34 5.70 27.68
CA PRO A 167 -7.82 6.47 28.84
C PRO A 167 -6.83 7.59 29.20
N GLY A 168 -7.30 8.85 29.21
CA GLY A 168 -6.48 10.02 29.50
C GLY A 168 -5.77 10.68 28.33
N VAL A 169 -5.93 10.19 27.10
CA VAL A 169 -5.39 10.84 25.89
C VAL A 169 -6.41 11.84 25.33
N THR A 170 -5.95 13.08 25.15
CA THR A 170 -6.72 14.14 24.47
C THR A 170 -5.91 14.67 23.29
N LEU A 171 -6.59 14.92 22.18
CA LEU A 171 -6.00 15.61 21.03
C LEU A 171 -6.11 17.12 21.24
N SER A 172 -5.03 17.85 20.99
CA SER A 172 -5.09 19.31 20.90
C SER A 172 -5.91 19.73 19.68
N PRO A 173 -6.46 20.97 19.64
CA PRO A 173 -7.17 21.47 18.46
C PRO A 173 -6.35 21.31 17.17
N ARG A 174 -5.04 21.54 17.25
CA ARG A 174 -4.15 21.44 16.10
C ARG A 174 -3.89 20.00 15.63
N GLU A 175 -3.77 19.07 16.56
CA GLU A 175 -3.69 17.65 16.26
C GLU A 175 -4.98 17.14 15.62
N HIS A 176 -6.13 17.62 16.08
CA HIS A 176 -7.43 17.28 15.49
C HIS A 176 -7.55 17.80 14.04
N GLU A 177 -7.15 19.07 13.78
CA GLU A 177 -7.12 19.61 12.41
C GLU A 177 -6.20 18.80 11.49
N VAL A 178 -5.00 18.46 11.97
CA VAL A 178 -4.06 17.61 11.20
C VAL A 178 -4.67 16.23 10.95
N LEU A 179 -5.29 15.61 11.95
CA LEU A 179 -5.93 14.31 11.83
C LEU A 179 -7.08 14.31 10.81
N THR A 180 -7.92 15.35 10.84
CA THR A 180 -9.00 15.54 9.85
C THR A 180 -8.44 15.60 8.43
N LEU A 181 -7.39 16.39 8.21
CA LEU A 181 -6.77 16.51 6.89
C LEU A 181 -5.99 15.24 6.48
N MET A 182 -5.54 14.43 7.44
CA MET A 182 -4.99 13.10 7.16
C MET A 182 -6.09 12.14 6.69
N VAL A 183 -7.27 12.22 7.30
CA VAL A 183 -8.45 11.43 6.87
C VAL A 183 -8.90 11.82 5.47
N ASP A 184 -8.80 13.11 5.12
CA ASP A 184 -9.03 13.63 3.76
C ASP A 184 -7.91 13.25 2.76
N ALA A 185 -7.00 12.37 3.16
CA ALA A 185 -5.88 11.86 2.35
C ALA A 185 -4.85 12.91 1.89
N LEU A 186 -4.76 14.09 2.54
CA LEU A 186 -3.79 15.12 2.19
C LEU A 186 -2.37 14.72 2.63
N SER A 187 -1.37 14.93 1.78
CA SER A 187 0.06 14.78 2.13
C SER A 187 0.50 15.82 3.15
N ASN A 188 1.63 15.58 3.84
CA ASN A 188 2.19 16.55 4.81
C ASN A 188 2.43 17.92 4.18
N LYS A 189 2.85 17.98 2.93
CA LYS A 189 3.04 19.22 2.16
C LYS A 189 1.71 19.97 1.94
N GLN A 190 0.65 19.24 1.58
CA GLN A 190 -0.68 19.82 1.38
C GLN A 190 -1.30 20.29 2.70
N ILE A 191 -1.13 19.50 3.77
CA ILE A 191 -1.56 19.88 5.14
C ILE A 191 -0.81 21.13 5.59
N ALA A 192 0.50 21.18 5.39
CA ALA A 192 1.33 22.34 5.71
C ALA A 192 0.83 23.60 5.00
N HIS A 193 0.59 23.50 3.70
CA HIS A 193 0.03 24.61 2.92
C HIS A 193 -1.34 25.05 3.42
N ARG A 194 -2.25 24.10 3.69
CA ARG A 194 -3.63 24.39 4.12
C ARG A 194 -3.71 25.02 5.51
N LEU A 195 -2.79 24.64 6.39
CA LEU A 195 -2.75 25.09 7.78
C LEU A 195 -1.78 26.26 8.03
N GLY A 196 -1.05 26.73 7.00
CA GLY A 196 -0.04 27.79 7.14
C GLY A 196 1.15 27.36 8.01
N LEU A 197 1.55 26.09 7.95
CA LEU A 197 2.66 25.53 8.73
C LEU A 197 3.83 25.13 7.82
N SER A 198 4.99 24.85 8.45
CA SER A 198 6.06 24.14 7.77
C SER A 198 5.75 22.64 7.67
N GLU A 199 6.27 21.98 6.63
CA GLU A 199 6.13 20.53 6.50
C GLU A 199 6.77 19.77 7.67
N ALA A 200 7.87 20.29 8.21
CA ALA A 200 8.53 19.73 9.40
C ALA A 200 7.60 19.78 10.63
N THR A 201 6.84 20.89 10.80
CA THR A 201 5.87 21.03 11.89
C THR A 201 4.73 20.02 11.74
N VAL A 202 4.22 19.82 10.51
CA VAL A 202 3.20 18.80 10.24
C VAL A 202 3.72 17.41 10.53
N LYS A 203 4.94 17.06 10.11
CA LYS A 203 5.59 15.76 10.45
C LYS A 203 5.63 15.54 11.97
N THR A 204 5.97 16.57 12.74
CA THR A 204 5.95 16.49 14.21
C THR A 204 4.56 16.19 14.75
N HIS A 205 3.51 16.89 14.26
CA HIS A 205 2.14 16.65 14.68
C HIS A 205 1.69 15.22 14.31
N VAL A 206 2.01 14.74 13.11
CA VAL A 206 1.70 13.37 12.67
C VAL A 206 2.37 12.34 13.58
N SER A 207 3.67 12.50 13.90
CA SER A 207 4.39 11.60 14.80
C SER A 207 3.78 11.61 16.21
N THR A 208 3.39 12.78 16.72
CA THR A 208 2.72 12.90 18.01
C THR A 208 1.34 12.22 18.01
N LEU A 209 0.57 12.38 16.94
CA LEU A 209 -0.72 11.70 16.76
C LEU A 209 -0.56 10.17 16.77
N ILE A 210 0.40 9.64 16.01
CA ILE A 210 0.72 8.21 15.96
C ILE A 210 1.00 7.70 17.36
N ALA A 211 1.88 8.39 18.10
CA ALA A 211 2.23 8.01 19.48
C ALA A 211 1.04 8.08 20.44
N LYS A 212 0.24 9.16 20.38
CA LYS A 212 -0.94 9.37 21.25
C LYS A 212 -2.05 8.37 20.99
N LEU A 213 -2.27 8.00 19.74
CA LEU A 213 -3.29 7.02 19.34
C LEU A 213 -2.84 5.58 19.59
N GLY A 214 -1.57 5.37 19.98
CA GLY A 214 -1.00 4.03 20.23
C GLY A 214 -0.95 3.18 18.96
N VAL A 215 -0.77 3.80 17.81
CA VAL A 215 -0.69 3.14 16.50
C VAL A 215 0.73 3.20 15.95
N HIS A 216 1.04 2.39 14.93
CA HIS A 216 2.41 2.26 14.44
C HIS A 216 2.78 3.26 13.34
N ASP A 217 1.77 3.78 12.62
CA ASP A 217 1.98 4.62 11.44
C ASP A 217 0.81 5.60 11.20
N ARG A 218 0.97 6.41 10.14
CA ARG A 218 -0.04 7.38 9.69
C ARG A 218 -1.37 6.70 9.32
N VAL A 219 -1.31 5.52 8.72
CA VAL A 219 -2.49 4.75 8.30
C VAL A 219 -3.24 4.27 9.52
N GLY A 220 -2.53 3.70 10.48
CA GLY A 220 -3.09 3.34 11.78
C GLY A 220 -3.80 4.50 12.44
N ALA A 221 -3.23 5.73 12.37
CA ALA A 221 -3.85 6.93 12.91
C ALA A 221 -5.17 7.29 12.20
N VAL A 222 -5.20 7.25 10.87
CA VAL A 222 -6.41 7.50 10.07
C VAL A 222 -7.48 6.45 10.34
N VAL A 223 -7.12 5.17 10.32
CA VAL A 223 -8.04 4.06 10.60
C VAL A 223 -8.59 4.16 12.02
N HIS A 224 -7.73 4.49 13.00
CA HIS A 224 -8.15 4.68 14.39
C HIS A 224 -9.15 5.85 14.51
N ALA A 225 -8.89 6.96 13.82
CA ALA A 225 -9.76 8.12 13.80
C ALA A 225 -11.15 7.79 13.23
N LEU A 226 -11.20 7.13 12.08
CA LEU A 226 -12.45 6.73 11.44
C LEU A 226 -13.24 5.71 12.29
N ARG A 227 -12.55 4.71 12.86
CA ARG A 227 -13.19 3.70 13.73
C ARG A 227 -13.83 4.29 14.97
N ASN A 228 -13.17 5.26 15.55
CA ASN A 228 -13.58 5.85 16.82
C ASN A 228 -14.35 7.18 16.64
N ARG A 229 -14.64 7.55 15.38
CA ARG A 229 -15.35 8.80 15.04
C ARG A 229 -14.72 10.02 15.71
N LEU A 230 -13.38 10.11 15.62
CA LEU A 230 -12.63 11.22 16.20
C LEU A 230 -12.64 12.47 15.30
N VAL A 231 -13.04 12.30 14.06
CA VAL A 231 -13.17 13.33 13.02
C VAL A 231 -14.38 13.00 12.16
#